data_1d08edf78c766590b2032d15dd8fc427
#
_entry.id   1d08edf78c766590b2032d15dd8fc427
#
_cell.length_a   1.000
_cell.length_b   1.000
_cell.length_c   1.000
_cell.angle_alpha   90.00
_cell.angle_beta   90.00
_cell.angle_gamma   90.00
#
_symmetry.space_group_name_H-M   'P 1'
#
loop_
_entity.id
_entity.type
_entity.pdbx_description
1 polymer ?
#
loop_
_entity_poly.entity_id
_entity_poly.type
_entity_poly.pdbx_seq_one_letter_code
_entity_poly.pdbx_strand_id
1 'polypeptide(L)'
;KSGVIDYYYARAWQELEERGFSPSFPFEEEKPFPQVDPTNISYPEHWKKYQFLKKIGMWENAEIEVLFLLFQNSQKKGFYRELSELYTQKGDYQKSILYSLYLQEGEEIPLNLARRIYPEFFLSSIQKFIGDELDPYLILALIRAESFFNSAAVSSAGAIGLAQIMPSTASWVIEKGWADGGEENISLLLLNAEKNLEIGVSYFSYLWERFEGKLYPSICSYNAGPGRVDQWLETLPPDPDLFVESIPFSETQN
;
A
#
# COMPACT_ATOMS: atom_id res chain seq x y z
N LYS A 1 -16.41 12.36 4.00
CA LYS A 1 -15.85 11.95 5.30
C LYS A 1 -15.67 10.45 5.19
N SER A 2 -14.54 10.05 4.64
CA SER A 2 -14.13 8.65 4.58
C SER A 2 -13.53 8.30 5.93
N GLY A 3 -13.88 7.16 6.53
CA GLY A 3 -13.21 6.63 7.73
C GLY A 3 -11.77 6.19 7.44
N VAL A 4 -11.10 6.92 6.56
CA VAL A 4 -9.69 6.74 6.19
C VAL A 4 -8.89 7.65 7.11
N ILE A 5 -7.86 7.09 7.72
CA ILE A 5 -6.84 7.89 8.42
C ILE A 5 -6.16 8.72 7.34
N ASP A 6 -6.46 10.00 7.33
CA ASP A 6 -5.82 10.98 6.45
C ASP A 6 -4.76 11.79 7.21
N TYR A 7 -4.08 12.66 6.49
CA TYR A 7 -3.07 13.55 7.06
C TYR A 7 -3.59 14.33 8.27
N TYR A 8 -4.78 14.93 8.18
CA TYR A 8 -5.35 15.77 9.24
C TYR A 8 -5.70 14.95 10.49
N TYR A 9 -6.14 13.71 10.30
CA TYR A 9 -6.37 12.80 11.40
C TYR A 9 -5.06 12.49 12.14
N ALA A 10 -3.99 12.15 11.41
CA ALA A 10 -2.68 11.86 11.98
C ALA A 10 -2.10 13.09 12.72
N ARG A 11 -2.24 14.29 12.14
CA ARG A 11 -1.81 15.55 12.78
C ARG A 11 -2.61 15.87 14.04
N ALA A 12 -3.94 15.72 14.00
CA ALA A 12 -4.76 15.94 15.18
C ALA A 12 -4.43 14.96 16.31
N TRP A 13 -4.12 13.70 15.96
CA TRP A 13 -3.66 12.70 16.91
C TRP A 13 -2.35 13.12 17.58
N GLN A 14 -1.34 13.47 16.78
CA GLN A 14 -0.04 13.92 17.27
C GLN A 14 -0.16 15.15 18.20
N GLU A 15 -0.94 16.16 17.79
CA GLU A 15 -1.21 17.34 18.60
C GLU A 15 -1.87 17.00 19.95
N LEU A 16 -2.78 16.03 19.98
CA LEU A 16 -3.40 15.58 21.22
C LEU A 16 -2.40 14.89 22.14
N GLU A 17 -1.55 14.00 21.61
CA GLU A 17 -0.49 13.36 22.39
C GLU A 17 0.53 14.36 22.95
N GLU A 18 0.97 15.33 22.16
CA GLU A 18 1.88 16.40 22.61
C GLU A 18 1.27 17.25 23.73
N ARG A 19 -0.05 17.40 23.75
CA ARG A 19 -0.79 18.08 24.84
C ARG A 19 -1.12 17.17 26.05
N GLY A 20 -0.61 15.93 26.04
CA GLY A 20 -0.79 14.98 27.15
C GLY A 20 -2.13 14.27 27.17
N PHE A 21 -2.90 14.33 26.10
CA PHE A 21 -4.08 13.49 25.92
C PHE A 21 -3.67 12.12 25.37
N SER A 22 -4.41 11.08 25.73
CA SER A 22 -4.25 9.75 25.15
C SER A 22 -5.48 9.46 24.28
N PRO A 23 -5.48 9.90 23.01
CA PRO A 23 -6.61 9.64 22.12
C PRO A 23 -6.75 8.13 21.89
N SER A 24 -8.00 7.63 21.87
CA SER A 24 -8.25 6.23 21.52
C SER A 24 -8.05 6.03 20.02
N PHE A 25 -7.39 4.95 19.64
CA PHE A 25 -7.21 4.62 18.22
C PHE A 25 -8.57 4.44 17.53
N PRO A 26 -8.75 4.87 16.27
CA PRO A 26 -10.05 4.88 15.60
C PRO A 26 -10.53 3.50 15.16
N PHE A 27 -9.84 2.44 15.57
CA PHE A 27 -10.24 1.09 15.24
C PHE A 27 -11.13 0.52 16.34
N GLU A 28 -12.28 0.03 15.95
CA GLU A 28 -13.14 -0.76 16.80
C GLU A 28 -12.49 -2.12 17.15
N GLU A 29 -13.07 -2.78 18.17
CA GLU A 29 -12.75 -4.18 18.46
C GLU A 29 -12.92 -5.07 17.22
N GLU A 30 -12.25 -6.22 17.22
CA GLU A 30 -12.37 -7.19 16.12
C GLU A 30 -13.83 -7.65 15.97
N LYS A 31 -14.33 -7.63 14.74
CA LYS A 31 -15.66 -8.12 14.38
C LYS A 31 -15.55 -9.34 13.48
N PRO A 32 -16.40 -10.37 13.66
CA PRO A 32 -16.39 -11.53 12.77
C PRO A 32 -16.71 -11.11 11.34
N PHE A 33 -15.90 -11.56 10.39
CA PHE A 33 -16.16 -11.30 8.98
C PHE A 33 -17.43 -12.02 8.51
N PRO A 34 -18.21 -11.41 7.62
CA PRO A 34 -19.32 -12.06 6.95
C PRO A 34 -18.88 -13.38 6.31
N GLN A 35 -19.65 -14.45 6.57
CA GLN A 35 -19.42 -15.76 5.98
C GLN A 35 -20.43 -16.00 4.86
N VAL A 36 -20.06 -16.82 3.88
CA VAL A 36 -21.02 -17.37 2.93
C VAL A 36 -21.81 -18.47 3.64
N ASP A 37 -23.13 -18.34 3.70
CA ASP A 37 -24.02 -19.41 4.17
C ASP A 37 -24.23 -20.42 3.03
N PRO A 38 -23.64 -21.62 3.12
CA PRO A 38 -23.75 -22.61 2.06
C PRO A 38 -25.14 -23.23 1.90
N THR A 39 -26.03 -23.04 2.89
CA THR A 39 -27.41 -23.55 2.85
C THR A 39 -28.32 -22.62 2.05
N ASN A 40 -27.92 -21.35 1.86
CA ASN A 40 -28.67 -20.34 1.14
C ASN A 40 -27.88 -19.79 -0.05
N ILE A 41 -27.34 -20.69 -0.87
CA ILE A 41 -26.51 -20.34 -2.03
C ILE A 41 -27.20 -20.80 -3.32
N SER A 42 -27.31 -19.91 -4.28
CA SER A 42 -27.65 -20.30 -5.64
C SER A 42 -26.45 -20.99 -6.28
N TYR A 43 -26.69 -22.11 -6.96
CA TYR A 43 -25.63 -22.91 -7.60
C TYR A 43 -24.63 -23.53 -6.60
N PRO A 44 -25.09 -24.39 -5.68
CA PRO A 44 -24.23 -25.00 -4.65
C PRO A 44 -23.11 -25.90 -5.22
N GLU A 45 -23.26 -26.42 -6.45
CA GLU A 45 -22.23 -27.17 -7.18
C GLU A 45 -21.03 -26.29 -7.54
N HIS A 46 -21.24 -25.01 -7.91
CA HIS A 46 -20.18 -24.04 -8.16
C HIS A 46 -19.45 -23.70 -6.86
N TRP A 47 -20.15 -23.60 -5.73
CA TRP A 47 -19.53 -23.40 -4.42
C TRP A 47 -18.61 -24.57 -4.03
N LYS A 48 -19.07 -25.81 -4.19
CA LYS A 48 -18.25 -27.01 -3.93
C LYS A 48 -17.02 -27.05 -4.85
N LYS A 49 -17.20 -26.69 -6.12
CA LYS A 49 -16.11 -26.60 -7.09
C LYS A 49 -15.10 -25.52 -6.71
N TYR A 50 -15.57 -24.32 -6.33
CA TYR A 50 -14.72 -23.26 -5.81
C TYR A 50 -13.87 -23.72 -4.63
N GLN A 51 -14.51 -24.29 -3.61
CA GLN A 51 -13.79 -24.78 -2.42
C GLN A 51 -12.74 -25.84 -2.76
N PHE A 52 -13.06 -26.77 -3.67
CA PHE A 52 -12.10 -27.77 -4.13
C PHE A 52 -10.93 -27.13 -4.88
N LEU A 53 -11.19 -26.24 -5.82
CA LEU A 53 -10.15 -25.56 -6.60
C LEU A 53 -9.24 -24.72 -5.71
N LYS A 54 -9.82 -23.97 -4.76
CA LYS A 54 -9.08 -23.21 -3.73
C LYS A 54 -8.16 -24.14 -2.92
N LYS A 55 -8.66 -25.29 -2.48
CA LYS A 55 -7.90 -26.27 -1.69
C LYS A 55 -6.68 -26.84 -2.43
N ILE A 56 -6.78 -27.05 -3.74
CA ILE A 56 -5.68 -27.60 -4.55
C ILE A 56 -4.79 -26.53 -5.21
N GLY A 57 -5.02 -25.24 -4.90
CA GLY A 57 -4.20 -24.13 -5.41
C GLY A 57 -4.46 -23.75 -6.88
N MET A 58 -5.59 -24.17 -7.47
CA MET A 58 -5.99 -23.76 -8.82
C MET A 58 -6.69 -22.40 -8.78
N TRP A 59 -5.90 -21.36 -8.49
CA TRP A 59 -6.40 -20.02 -8.14
C TRP A 59 -7.19 -19.34 -9.26
N GLU A 60 -6.75 -19.44 -10.52
CA GLU A 60 -7.44 -18.86 -11.68
C GLU A 60 -8.83 -19.48 -11.88
N ASN A 61 -8.90 -20.80 -11.75
CA ASN A 61 -10.17 -21.51 -11.87
C ASN A 61 -11.10 -21.22 -10.68
N ALA A 62 -10.54 -21.12 -9.46
CA ALA A 62 -11.30 -20.76 -8.27
C ALA A 62 -11.87 -19.34 -8.37
N GLU A 63 -11.11 -18.39 -8.93
CA GLU A 63 -11.54 -17.02 -9.18
C GLU A 63 -12.79 -16.95 -10.06
N ILE A 64 -12.80 -17.71 -11.16
CA ILE A 64 -13.95 -17.77 -12.07
C ILE A 64 -15.21 -18.23 -11.32
N GLU A 65 -15.10 -19.28 -10.51
CA GLU A 65 -16.23 -19.84 -9.76
C GLU A 65 -16.77 -18.86 -8.71
N VAL A 66 -15.89 -18.25 -7.92
CA VAL A 66 -16.33 -17.30 -6.87
C VAL A 66 -16.87 -16.00 -7.44
N LEU A 67 -16.34 -15.50 -8.55
CA LEU A 67 -16.89 -14.35 -9.25
C LEU A 67 -18.28 -14.66 -9.82
N PHE A 68 -18.47 -15.83 -10.44
CA PHE A 68 -19.79 -16.28 -10.87
C PHE A 68 -20.78 -16.28 -9.70
N LEU A 69 -20.41 -16.86 -8.56
CA LEU A 69 -21.25 -16.92 -7.36
C LEU A 69 -21.54 -15.53 -6.78
N LEU A 70 -20.56 -14.63 -6.79
CA LEU A 70 -20.75 -13.24 -6.37
C LEU A 70 -21.87 -12.56 -7.18
N PHE A 71 -21.93 -12.78 -8.49
CA PHE A 71 -22.98 -12.17 -9.32
C PHE A 71 -24.35 -12.81 -9.11
N GLN A 72 -24.42 -14.10 -8.81
CA GLN A 72 -25.65 -14.87 -8.71
C GLN A 72 -26.31 -14.85 -7.32
N ASN A 73 -25.62 -14.39 -6.29
CA ASN A 73 -26.09 -14.45 -4.90
C ASN A 73 -26.20 -13.07 -4.25
N SER A 74 -27.07 -12.96 -3.24
CA SER A 74 -27.25 -11.73 -2.44
C SER A 74 -26.21 -11.55 -1.34
N GLN A 75 -25.52 -12.61 -0.93
CA GLN A 75 -24.52 -12.62 0.16
C GLN A 75 -23.18 -11.98 -0.27
N LYS A 76 -23.21 -10.75 -0.84
CA LYS A 76 -22.05 -10.11 -1.48
C LYS A 76 -20.83 -10.05 -0.58
N LYS A 77 -21.00 -9.67 0.69
CA LYS A 77 -19.88 -9.52 1.63
C LYS A 77 -19.17 -10.83 1.96
N GLY A 78 -19.90 -11.94 2.09
CA GLY A 78 -19.27 -13.23 2.23
C GLY A 78 -18.34 -13.56 1.04
N PHE A 79 -18.79 -13.27 -0.18
CA PHE A 79 -17.98 -13.47 -1.38
C PHE A 79 -16.84 -12.46 -1.51
N TYR A 80 -16.99 -11.20 -1.08
CA TYR A 80 -15.89 -10.24 -1.02
C TYR A 80 -14.78 -10.73 -0.09
N ARG A 81 -15.14 -11.30 1.06
CA ARG A 81 -14.17 -11.94 1.95
C ARG A 81 -13.43 -13.10 1.26
N GLU A 82 -14.16 -14.00 0.61
CA GLU A 82 -13.55 -15.13 -0.12
C GLU A 82 -12.61 -14.65 -1.23
N LEU A 83 -12.99 -13.60 -1.97
CA LEU A 83 -12.14 -13.00 -3.00
C LEU A 83 -10.89 -12.33 -2.42
N SER A 84 -11.03 -11.57 -1.32
CA SER A 84 -9.88 -10.98 -0.63
C SER A 84 -8.87 -12.06 -0.22
N GLU A 85 -9.32 -13.17 0.37
CA GLU A 85 -8.47 -14.28 0.75
C GLU A 85 -7.83 -14.99 -0.46
N LEU A 86 -8.62 -15.22 -1.52
CA LEU A 86 -8.14 -15.83 -2.76
C LEU A 86 -7.02 -15.00 -3.40
N TYR A 87 -7.21 -13.68 -3.50
CA TYR A 87 -6.22 -12.80 -4.11
C TYR A 87 -4.95 -12.65 -3.23
N THR A 88 -5.08 -12.73 -1.91
CA THR A 88 -3.90 -12.83 -1.03
C THR A 88 -3.07 -14.09 -1.36
N GLN A 89 -3.72 -15.24 -1.53
CA GLN A 89 -3.03 -16.50 -1.89
C GLN A 89 -2.43 -16.47 -3.30
N LYS A 90 -3.04 -15.74 -4.22
CA LYS A 90 -2.50 -15.50 -5.58
C LYS A 90 -1.31 -14.54 -5.59
N GLY A 91 -1.08 -13.76 -4.53
CA GLY A 91 -0.14 -12.65 -4.52
C GLY A 91 -0.63 -11.40 -5.26
N ASP A 92 -1.91 -11.35 -5.64
CA ASP A 92 -2.55 -10.13 -6.19
C ASP A 92 -3.05 -9.26 -5.03
N TYR A 93 -2.11 -8.59 -4.38
CA TYR A 93 -2.37 -7.83 -3.16
C TYR A 93 -3.25 -6.61 -3.40
N GLN A 94 -3.17 -6.00 -4.57
CA GLN A 94 -4.04 -4.88 -4.95
C GLN A 94 -5.52 -5.30 -4.89
N LYS A 95 -5.88 -6.40 -5.53
CA LYS A 95 -7.25 -6.91 -5.49
C LYS A 95 -7.65 -7.42 -4.10
N SER A 96 -6.72 -8.02 -3.36
CA SER A 96 -6.98 -8.43 -1.97
C SER A 96 -7.44 -7.25 -1.11
N ILE A 97 -6.73 -6.11 -1.19
CA ILE A 97 -7.10 -4.87 -0.47
C ILE A 97 -8.43 -4.32 -1.00
N LEU A 98 -8.63 -4.28 -2.32
CA LEU A 98 -9.87 -3.77 -2.93
C LEU A 98 -11.10 -4.53 -2.41
N TYR A 99 -11.07 -5.87 -2.41
CA TYR A 99 -12.18 -6.67 -1.91
C TYR A 99 -12.33 -6.58 -0.38
N SER A 100 -11.25 -6.29 0.35
CA SER A 100 -11.33 -5.99 1.79
C SER A 100 -12.04 -4.65 2.04
N LEU A 101 -11.81 -3.62 1.23
CA LEU A 101 -12.52 -2.33 1.33
C LEU A 101 -14.04 -2.48 1.14
N TYR A 102 -14.50 -3.42 0.29
CA TYR A 102 -15.93 -3.71 0.15
C TYR A 102 -16.56 -4.39 1.37
N LEU A 103 -15.77 -4.83 2.35
CA LEU A 103 -16.27 -5.36 3.62
C LEU A 103 -16.61 -4.26 4.62
N GLN A 104 -16.10 -3.03 4.43
CA GLN A 104 -16.33 -1.91 5.34
C GLN A 104 -17.82 -1.57 5.44
N GLU A 105 -18.28 -1.33 6.66
CA GLU A 105 -19.63 -0.87 7.00
C GLU A 105 -19.52 0.33 7.93
N GLY A 106 -20.13 1.44 7.53
CA GLY A 106 -20.09 2.66 8.34
C GLY A 106 -18.75 3.38 8.30
N GLU A 107 -18.52 4.25 9.27
CA GLU A 107 -17.34 5.11 9.35
C GLU A 107 -16.19 4.47 10.14
N GLU A 108 -16.50 3.56 11.06
CA GLU A 108 -15.53 2.88 11.92
C GLU A 108 -15.02 1.60 11.26
N ILE A 109 -13.72 1.35 11.40
CA ILE A 109 -13.06 0.18 10.80
C ILE A 109 -12.69 -0.81 11.91
N PRO A 110 -13.25 -2.04 11.91
CA PRO A 110 -12.80 -3.08 12.83
C PRO A 110 -11.32 -3.40 12.67
N LEU A 111 -10.61 -3.68 13.76
CA LEU A 111 -9.16 -3.88 13.76
C LEU A 111 -8.71 -4.99 12.79
N ASN A 112 -9.46 -6.10 12.73
CA ASN A 112 -9.17 -7.18 11.80
C ASN A 112 -9.38 -6.79 10.32
N LEU A 113 -10.30 -5.86 10.02
CA LEU A 113 -10.46 -5.30 8.69
C LEU A 113 -9.33 -4.30 8.38
N ALA A 114 -8.95 -3.48 9.37
CA ALA A 114 -7.81 -2.57 9.23
C ALA A 114 -6.53 -3.32 8.83
N ARG A 115 -6.23 -4.46 9.46
CA ARG A 115 -5.09 -5.32 9.09
C ARG A 115 -5.15 -5.88 7.66
N ARG A 116 -6.34 -5.99 7.06
CA ARG A 116 -6.50 -6.40 5.66
C ARG A 116 -6.36 -5.23 4.68
N ILE A 117 -6.78 -4.04 5.07
CA ILE A 117 -6.70 -2.81 4.27
C ILE A 117 -5.29 -2.20 4.32
N TYR A 118 -4.60 -2.36 5.47
CA TYR A 118 -3.22 -1.94 5.70
C TYR A 118 -2.34 -3.16 6.04
N PRO A 119 -2.11 -4.06 5.09
CA PRO A 119 -1.38 -5.29 5.34
C PRO A 119 0.13 -5.06 5.43
N GLU A 120 0.81 -5.96 6.11
CA GLU A 120 2.28 -5.97 6.26
C GLU A 120 2.97 -6.77 5.13
N PHE A 121 2.39 -6.77 3.92
CA PHE A 121 3.02 -7.40 2.77
C PHE A 121 4.41 -6.78 2.55
N PHE A 122 5.39 -7.64 2.28
CA PHE A 122 6.79 -7.24 2.07
C PHE A 122 7.51 -6.64 3.28
N LEU A 123 6.94 -6.59 4.49
CA LEU A 123 7.62 -6.04 5.67
C LEU A 123 9.00 -6.68 5.88
N SER A 124 9.09 -8.02 5.81
CA SER A 124 10.34 -8.75 5.96
C SER A 124 11.37 -8.44 4.85
N SER A 125 10.93 -8.15 3.64
CA SER A 125 11.81 -7.73 2.54
C SER A 125 12.31 -6.31 2.74
N ILE A 126 11.43 -5.39 3.17
CA ILE A 126 11.81 -4.01 3.51
C ILE A 126 12.86 -4.01 4.63
N GLN A 127 12.66 -4.80 5.68
CA GLN A 127 13.58 -4.90 6.82
C GLN A 127 14.99 -5.39 6.45
N LYS A 128 15.18 -6.05 5.30
CA LYS A 128 16.51 -6.43 4.81
C LYS A 128 17.32 -5.24 4.26
N PHE A 129 16.63 -4.23 3.74
CA PHE A 129 17.25 -3.12 3.01
C PHE A 129 17.24 -1.80 3.77
N ILE A 130 16.43 -1.70 4.84
CA ILE A 130 16.26 -0.48 5.63
C ILE A 130 17.33 -0.39 6.73
N GLY A 131 17.85 0.83 6.95
CA GLY A 131 18.73 1.12 8.10
C GLY A 131 17.93 1.36 9.39
N ASP A 132 18.65 1.44 10.50
CA ASP A 132 18.07 1.55 11.86
C ASP A 132 17.30 2.88 12.10
N GLU A 133 17.55 3.90 11.29
CA GLU A 133 16.96 5.24 11.46
C GLU A 133 15.59 5.41 10.79
N LEU A 134 15.16 4.45 9.97
CA LEU A 134 13.93 4.52 9.20
C LEU A 134 12.91 3.51 9.72
N ASP A 135 11.68 3.96 9.93
CA ASP A 135 10.57 3.08 10.27
C ASP A 135 10.12 2.28 9.03
N PRO A 136 10.17 0.93 9.04
CA PRO A 136 9.73 0.12 7.92
C PRO A 136 8.25 0.30 7.56
N TYR A 137 7.41 0.73 8.51
CA TYR A 137 6.01 1.03 8.24
C TYR A 137 5.82 2.29 7.40
N LEU A 138 6.76 3.24 7.45
CA LEU A 138 6.77 4.40 6.53
C LEU A 138 6.96 3.94 5.08
N ILE A 139 7.87 3.00 4.85
CA ILE A 139 8.09 2.42 3.51
C ILE A 139 6.87 1.60 3.06
N LEU A 140 6.22 0.84 3.96
CA LEU A 140 4.98 0.13 3.64
C LEU A 140 3.86 1.10 3.22
N ALA A 141 3.72 2.23 3.93
CA ALA A 141 2.75 3.26 3.60
C ALA A 141 3.03 3.88 2.22
N LEU A 142 4.31 4.16 1.93
CA LEU A 142 4.75 4.67 0.63
C LEU A 142 4.40 3.68 -0.50
N ILE A 143 4.77 2.40 -0.38
CA ILE A 143 4.48 1.37 -1.39
C ILE A 143 2.97 1.20 -1.59
N ARG A 144 2.21 1.27 -0.50
CA ARG A 144 0.75 1.22 -0.60
C ARG A 144 0.20 2.40 -1.39
N ALA A 145 0.70 3.61 -1.18
CA ALA A 145 0.29 4.81 -1.91
C ALA A 145 0.71 4.72 -3.39
N GLU A 146 1.92 4.24 -3.68
CA GLU A 146 2.49 4.19 -5.02
C GLU A 146 1.82 3.13 -5.92
N SER A 147 1.58 1.93 -5.42
CA SER A 147 1.14 0.81 -6.27
C SER A 147 0.02 -0.05 -5.70
N PHE A 148 -0.44 0.19 -4.48
CA PHE A 148 -1.29 -0.78 -3.75
C PHE A 148 -0.68 -2.18 -3.73
N PHE A 149 0.65 -2.27 -3.54
CA PHE A 149 1.43 -3.50 -3.56
C PHE A 149 1.37 -4.28 -4.90
N ASN A 150 1.13 -3.60 -6.01
CA ASN A 150 1.16 -4.22 -7.34
C ASN A 150 2.59 -4.18 -7.91
N SER A 151 3.29 -5.31 -7.88
CA SER A 151 4.65 -5.42 -8.41
C SER A 151 4.77 -5.24 -9.93
N ALA A 152 3.66 -5.37 -10.66
CA ALA A 152 3.59 -5.20 -12.11
C ALA A 152 3.05 -3.82 -12.52
N ALA A 153 2.86 -2.89 -11.58
CA ALA A 153 2.34 -1.56 -11.87
C ALA A 153 3.30 -0.78 -12.77
N VAL A 154 2.74 -0.11 -13.80
CA VAL A 154 3.48 0.83 -14.65
C VAL A 154 2.63 2.08 -14.79
N SER A 155 3.16 3.23 -14.37
CA SER A 155 2.46 4.50 -14.47
C SER A 155 2.51 5.06 -15.90
N SER A 156 1.65 6.04 -16.20
CA SER A 156 1.67 6.76 -17.48
C SER A 156 2.98 7.53 -17.71
N ALA A 157 3.69 7.90 -16.64
CA ALA A 157 5.00 8.54 -16.69
C ALA A 157 6.17 7.54 -16.85
N GLY A 158 5.91 6.23 -16.74
CA GLY A 158 6.91 5.17 -16.87
C GLY A 158 7.55 4.75 -15.55
N ALA A 159 7.00 5.11 -14.41
CA ALA A 159 7.40 4.57 -13.11
C ALA A 159 6.95 3.10 -12.99
N ILE A 160 7.77 2.23 -12.39
CA ILE A 160 7.59 0.78 -12.45
C ILE A 160 7.62 0.15 -11.04
N GLY A 161 6.75 -0.81 -10.82
CA GLY A 161 6.78 -1.77 -9.73
C GLY A 161 6.20 -1.26 -8.41
N LEU A 162 6.50 -1.96 -7.32
CA LEU A 162 5.96 -1.71 -5.98
C LEU A 162 6.16 -0.26 -5.51
N ALA A 163 7.38 0.23 -5.64
CA ALA A 163 7.80 1.55 -5.19
C ALA A 163 7.74 2.62 -6.31
N GLN A 164 7.14 2.29 -7.47
CA GLN A 164 6.98 3.21 -8.62
C GLN A 164 8.26 3.97 -8.98
N ILE A 165 9.35 3.23 -9.16
CA ILE A 165 10.66 3.81 -9.46
C ILE A 165 10.78 4.12 -10.95
N MET A 166 11.22 5.34 -11.27
CA MET A 166 11.60 5.70 -12.63
C MET A 166 12.88 4.95 -13.05
N PRO A 167 12.98 4.44 -14.27
CA PRO A 167 14.19 3.76 -14.75
C PRO A 167 15.48 4.59 -14.60
N SER A 168 15.40 5.91 -14.78
CA SER A 168 16.52 6.82 -14.56
C SER A 168 16.95 6.89 -13.09
N THR A 169 16.00 6.87 -12.16
CA THR A 169 16.27 6.84 -10.70
C THR A 169 16.93 5.51 -10.33
N ALA A 170 16.43 4.39 -10.86
CA ALA A 170 17.04 3.07 -10.63
C ALA A 170 18.48 3.02 -11.11
N SER A 171 18.74 3.47 -12.34
CA SER A 171 20.11 3.55 -12.88
C SER A 171 21.03 4.37 -11.97
N TRP A 172 20.54 5.52 -11.50
CA TRP A 172 21.32 6.38 -10.61
C TRP A 172 21.63 5.71 -9.26
N VAL A 173 20.65 5.02 -8.63
CA VAL A 173 20.83 4.29 -7.37
C VAL A 173 21.88 3.17 -7.54
N ILE A 174 21.80 2.43 -8.65
CA ILE A 174 22.77 1.37 -8.99
C ILE A 174 24.17 1.94 -9.23
N GLU A 175 24.31 3.03 -9.98
CA GLU A 175 25.57 3.72 -10.21
C GLU A 175 26.22 4.22 -8.91
N LYS A 176 25.42 4.56 -7.89
CA LYS A 176 25.91 4.90 -6.54
C LYS A 176 26.38 3.66 -5.74
N GLY A 177 26.09 2.46 -6.20
CA GLY A 177 26.41 1.22 -5.49
C GLY A 177 25.50 0.93 -4.30
N TRP A 178 24.30 1.54 -4.28
CA TRP A 178 23.33 1.37 -3.17
C TRP A 178 22.37 0.20 -3.40
N ALA A 179 22.30 -0.30 -4.62
CA ALA A 179 21.57 -1.51 -4.99
C ALA A 179 22.32 -2.28 -6.08
N ASP A 180 22.09 -3.59 -6.15
CA ASP A 180 22.65 -4.44 -7.18
C ASP A 180 21.79 -4.40 -8.45
N GLY A 181 22.37 -3.91 -9.55
CA GLY A 181 21.72 -3.79 -10.86
C GLY A 181 21.74 -5.07 -11.70
N GLY A 182 22.61 -6.02 -11.38
CA GLY A 182 22.78 -7.19 -12.23
C GLY A 182 23.17 -6.85 -13.69
N GLU A 183 22.96 -7.79 -14.59
CA GLU A 183 23.16 -7.64 -16.05
C GLU A 183 21.83 -7.41 -16.81
N GLU A 184 20.71 -7.28 -16.11
CA GLU A 184 19.37 -7.21 -16.68
C GLU A 184 19.01 -5.81 -17.19
N ASN A 185 18.03 -5.76 -18.08
CA ASN A 185 17.39 -4.50 -18.46
C ASN A 185 16.72 -3.87 -17.25
N ILE A 186 16.96 -2.58 -17.00
CA ILE A 186 16.44 -1.84 -15.83
C ILE A 186 14.92 -1.97 -15.67
N SER A 187 14.16 -1.92 -16.76
CA SER A 187 12.70 -2.05 -16.68
C SER A 187 12.27 -3.45 -16.25
N LEU A 188 12.97 -4.50 -16.69
CA LEU A 188 12.72 -5.87 -16.24
C LEU A 188 13.15 -6.07 -14.78
N LEU A 189 14.28 -5.49 -14.39
CA LEU A 189 14.75 -5.49 -13.01
C LEU A 189 13.71 -4.87 -12.07
N LEU A 190 13.10 -3.75 -12.45
CA LEU A 190 12.08 -3.05 -11.67
C LEU A 190 10.74 -3.81 -11.57
N LEU A 191 10.46 -4.78 -12.42
CA LEU A 191 9.31 -5.69 -12.28
C LEU A 191 9.56 -6.81 -11.27
N ASN A 192 10.82 -7.05 -10.87
CA ASN A 192 11.13 -7.95 -9.77
C ASN A 192 10.86 -7.24 -8.44
N ALA A 193 9.93 -7.79 -7.65
CA ALA A 193 9.47 -7.15 -6.40
C ALA A 193 10.62 -6.87 -5.41
N GLU A 194 11.54 -7.82 -5.21
CA GLU A 194 12.64 -7.67 -4.25
C GLU A 194 13.67 -6.63 -4.72
N LYS A 195 14.00 -6.62 -6.02
CA LYS A 195 14.90 -5.61 -6.61
C LYS A 195 14.28 -4.21 -6.62
N ASN A 196 13.00 -4.14 -6.88
CA ASN A 196 12.25 -2.88 -6.81
C ASN A 196 12.25 -2.29 -5.39
N LEU A 197 12.06 -3.14 -4.38
CA LEU A 197 12.13 -2.74 -2.98
C LEU A 197 13.56 -2.32 -2.57
N GLU A 198 14.58 -3.09 -2.95
CA GLU A 198 15.99 -2.75 -2.70
C GLU A 198 16.30 -1.33 -3.20
N ILE A 199 15.95 -1.05 -4.46
CA ILE A 199 16.17 0.25 -5.09
C ILE A 199 15.30 1.34 -4.46
N GLY A 200 14.02 1.07 -4.21
CA GLY A 200 13.08 2.04 -3.64
C GLY A 200 13.43 2.43 -2.21
N VAL A 201 13.79 1.47 -1.36
CA VAL A 201 14.25 1.72 0.01
C VAL A 201 15.56 2.51 -0.01
N SER A 202 16.53 2.13 -0.83
CA SER A 202 17.81 2.85 -0.96
C SER A 202 17.62 4.29 -1.41
N TYR A 203 16.72 4.53 -2.37
CA TYR A 203 16.40 5.88 -2.82
C TYR A 203 15.71 6.70 -1.73
N PHE A 204 14.73 6.12 -1.01
CA PHE A 204 14.07 6.83 0.07
C PHE A 204 15.02 7.10 1.25
N SER A 205 15.91 6.17 1.59
CA SER A 205 16.96 6.37 2.60
C SER A 205 17.87 7.56 2.27
N TYR A 206 18.28 7.67 0.99
CA TYR A 206 19.02 8.84 0.52
C TYR A 206 18.23 10.15 0.71
N LEU A 207 16.94 10.16 0.40
CA LEU A 207 16.10 11.35 0.59
C LEU A 207 15.93 11.69 2.07
N TRP A 208 15.78 10.67 2.91
CA TRP A 208 15.69 10.83 4.36
C TRP A 208 16.93 11.48 4.96
N GLU A 209 18.11 10.98 4.61
CA GLU A 209 19.38 11.56 5.02
C GLU A 209 19.54 13.00 4.47
N ARG A 210 19.24 13.20 3.19
CA ARG A 210 19.35 14.52 2.53
C ARG A 210 18.53 15.60 3.23
N PHE A 211 17.35 15.26 3.73
CA PHE A 211 16.45 16.17 4.41
C PHE A 211 16.50 16.06 5.94
N GLU A 212 17.61 15.52 6.48
CA GLU A 212 17.88 15.45 7.92
C GLU A 212 16.76 14.77 8.73
N GLY A 213 16.16 13.70 8.18
CA GLY A 213 15.08 12.98 8.82
C GLY A 213 13.72 13.71 8.83
N LYS A 214 13.57 14.78 8.04
CA LYS A 214 12.31 15.53 7.97
C LYS A 214 11.31 14.80 7.08
N LEU A 215 10.20 14.36 7.67
CA LEU A 215 9.21 13.49 7.02
C LEU A 215 8.65 14.09 5.73
N TYR A 216 8.08 15.31 5.78
CA TYR A 216 7.39 15.90 4.63
C TYR A 216 8.33 16.21 3.46
N PRO A 217 9.50 16.84 3.67
CA PRO A 217 10.46 17.04 2.58
C PRO A 217 10.90 15.73 1.94
N SER A 218 11.10 14.66 2.71
CA SER A 218 11.53 13.36 2.20
C SER A 218 10.44 12.70 1.33
N ILE A 219 9.19 12.66 1.81
CA ILE A 219 8.06 12.11 1.06
C ILE A 219 7.79 12.95 -0.21
N CYS A 220 7.73 14.28 -0.08
CA CYS A 220 7.51 15.17 -1.22
C CYS A 220 8.60 15.00 -2.28
N SER A 221 9.85 14.79 -1.86
CA SER A 221 10.98 14.58 -2.77
C SER A 221 10.91 13.27 -3.52
N TYR A 222 10.34 12.25 -2.93
CA TYR A 222 10.15 10.96 -3.60
C TYR A 222 9.29 11.12 -4.86
N ASN A 223 8.21 11.88 -4.75
CA ASN A 223 7.27 12.14 -5.86
C ASN A 223 7.77 13.27 -6.79
N ALA A 224 8.10 14.45 -6.23
CA ALA A 224 8.41 15.65 -7.03
C ALA A 224 9.88 15.79 -7.42
N GLY A 225 10.75 15.01 -6.79
CA GLY A 225 12.21 15.12 -6.93
C GLY A 225 12.84 16.14 -5.96
N PRO A 226 14.06 15.85 -5.43
CA PRO A 226 14.68 16.65 -4.38
C PRO A 226 14.97 18.12 -4.78
N GLY A 227 15.33 18.37 -6.03
CA GLY A 227 15.61 19.74 -6.48
C GLY A 227 14.42 20.68 -6.46
N ARG A 228 13.20 20.17 -6.63
CA ARG A 228 11.98 20.97 -6.47
C ARG A 228 11.67 21.23 -5.00
N VAL A 229 11.86 20.23 -4.17
CA VAL A 229 11.60 20.38 -2.73
C VAL A 229 12.60 21.34 -2.10
N ASP A 230 13.86 21.38 -2.53
CA ASP A 230 14.82 22.42 -2.12
C ASP A 230 14.27 23.83 -2.40
N GLN A 231 13.71 24.08 -3.60
CA GLN A 231 13.08 25.36 -3.96
C GLN A 231 11.83 25.65 -3.11
N TRP A 232 11.03 24.64 -2.80
CA TRP A 232 9.85 24.80 -1.96
C TRP A 232 10.22 25.16 -0.52
N LEU A 233 11.26 24.55 0.03
CA LEU A 233 11.76 24.87 1.37
C LEU A 233 12.26 26.31 1.50
N GLU A 234 12.73 26.92 0.40
CA GLU A 234 13.13 28.32 0.36
C GLU A 234 11.96 29.29 0.20
N THR A 235 10.86 28.85 -0.45
CA THR A 235 9.79 29.76 -0.91
C THR A 235 8.45 29.55 -0.21
N LEU A 236 8.18 28.37 0.34
CA LEU A 236 6.94 28.06 1.03
C LEU A 236 7.06 28.29 2.55
N PRO A 237 5.92 28.39 3.27
CA PRO A 237 5.94 28.56 4.72
C PRO A 237 6.72 27.43 5.43
N PRO A 238 7.51 27.72 6.48
CA PRO A 238 8.26 26.70 7.21
C PRO A 238 7.40 25.84 8.15
N ASP A 239 6.19 26.29 8.45
CA ASP A 239 5.22 25.51 9.23
C ASP A 239 4.79 24.27 8.46
N PRO A 240 4.85 23.06 9.03
CA PRO A 240 4.58 21.80 8.31
C PRO A 240 3.20 21.75 7.66
N ASP A 241 2.16 22.23 8.35
CA ASP A 241 0.80 22.17 7.85
C ASP A 241 0.60 23.18 6.70
N LEU A 242 1.13 24.40 6.84
CA LEU A 242 1.11 25.39 5.79
C LEU A 242 2.00 25.01 4.60
N PHE A 243 3.12 24.31 4.85
CA PHE A 243 3.98 23.79 3.80
C PHE A 243 3.21 22.80 2.92
N VAL A 244 2.58 21.78 3.52
CA VAL A 244 1.80 20.75 2.80
C VAL A 244 0.66 21.40 2.00
N GLU A 245 -0.10 22.31 2.60
CA GLU A 245 -1.20 23.02 1.93
C GLU A 245 -0.73 23.92 0.78
N SER A 246 0.51 24.38 0.80
CA SER A 246 1.09 25.28 -0.21
C SER A 246 1.79 24.55 -1.35
N ILE A 247 1.91 23.21 -1.31
CA ILE A 247 2.54 22.43 -2.38
C ILE A 247 1.78 22.63 -3.70
N PRO A 248 2.45 23.08 -4.80
CA PRO A 248 1.76 23.42 -6.04
C PRO A 248 1.35 22.21 -6.90
N PHE A 249 1.75 20.99 -6.53
CA PHE A 249 1.42 19.76 -7.24
C PHE A 249 0.42 18.91 -6.45
N SER A 250 -0.79 18.74 -6.99
CA SER A 250 -1.86 17.98 -6.35
C SER A 250 -1.49 16.51 -6.09
N GLU A 251 -0.66 15.90 -6.93
CA GLU A 251 -0.16 14.52 -6.74
C GLU A 251 0.77 14.41 -5.53
N THR A 252 1.59 15.43 -5.26
CA THR A 252 2.52 15.46 -4.12
C THR A 252 1.82 15.92 -2.83
N GLN A 253 0.74 16.70 -2.94
CA GLN A 253 -0.03 17.20 -1.81
C GLN A 253 -0.95 16.14 -1.21
N ASN A 254 -1.46 15.18 -2.01
CA ASN A 254 -2.34 14.09 -1.59
C ASN A 254 -1.58 12.87 -1.13
#